data_8b16dab2f5d2513df2eec466b9ba6ae5
#
_entry.id   8b16dab2f5d2513df2eec466b9ba6ae5
#
_cell.length_a   1.000
_cell.length_b   1.000
_cell.length_c   1.000
_cell.angle_alpha   90.00
_cell.angle_beta   90.00
_cell.angle_gamma   90.00
#
_symmetry.space_group_name_H-M   'P 1'
#
loop_
_entity.id
_entity.type
_entity.pdbx_description
1 polymer ?
#
loop_
_entity_poly.entity_id
_entity_poly.type
_entity_poly.pdbx_seq_one_letter_code
_entity_poly.pdbx_strand_id
1 'polypeptide(L)'
;FRSAHCVKKCTELAQGELSYILYSMQQKVADGVDDSDFPGVWTVLKAPQVSDRYKREIAEQIISFYRKRKYEAGCLTGLDHKLLSAAARRMLMQYLTEEHLYETAYRMAEECGYEHMDTAACVSLCSYAIHTAGFEEDDFLLGFAEHVFYRGTYNDVILIYLCKYYNGATKTMAEIWKAAGAFDIDTFDLEERILSQMLYSTDYIADIEEIYESYVKGGGRELICMAYLSYFADAWLVRNMVVPEYVFEQIFARYQEGNPLNDACKLGLLKYFSEKEHLSDAMYQVADELLEEYTSKNRCFAFFLEFEKELRLKYHLYDKAFVEYHTDPGQKIMIHFSLDGEHYEQSLLNEVYDGVFVKEFVLFFGESVLYYMTEQEKAEEKITESACLNCRNVPDEESHGRYEMLNDMLMHHAMGEREMQKREMKQYYGMQMVTNEVFRIL
;
A
#
# COMPACT_ATOMS: atom_id res chain seq x y z
N PHE A 1 6.05 -41.49 45.08
CA PHE A 1 6.05 -40.02 44.94
C PHE A 1 4.92 -39.36 45.73
N ARG A 2 4.30 -40.05 46.70
CA ARG A 2 3.18 -39.54 47.49
C ARG A 2 3.58 -38.72 48.71
N SER A 3 4.89 -38.56 48.96
CA SER A 3 5.37 -37.85 50.15
C SER A 3 6.51 -36.89 49.85
N ALA A 4 6.62 -35.79 50.59
CA ALA A 4 7.74 -34.86 50.53
C ALA A 4 9.12 -35.55 50.68
N HIS A 5 9.16 -36.71 51.36
CA HIS A 5 10.37 -37.50 51.55
C HIS A 5 10.83 -38.16 50.23
N CYS A 6 9.91 -38.70 49.42
CA CYS A 6 10.23 -39.25 48.10
C CYS A 6 10.72 -38.16 47.16
N VAL A 7 10.14 -36.96 47.18
CA VAL A 7 10.57 -35.85 46.38
C VAL A 7 11.99 -35.41 46.76
N LYS A 8 12.28 -35.28 48.04
CA LYS A 8 13.66 -34.95 48.51
C LYS A 8 14.65 -36.01 48.05
N LYS A 9 14.31 -37.30 48.10
CA LYS A 9 15.12 -38.36 47.60
C LYS A 9 15.33 -38.31 46.07
N CYS A 10 14.31 -37.92 45.31
CA CYS A 10 14.40 -37.76 43.86
C CYS A 10 15.36 -36.62 43.49
N THR A 11 15.39 -35.52 44.26
CA THR A 11 16.32 -34.38 44.00
C THR A 11 17.75 -34.72 44.37
N GLU A 12 18.00 -35.74 45.16
CA GLU A 12 19.33 -36.22 45.57
C GLU A 12 19.88 -37.34 44.67
N LEU A 13 19.08 -37.88 43.72
CA LEU A 13 19.44 -38.99 42.85
C LEU A 13 20.33 -38.56 41.66
N ALA A 14 21.22 -39.49 41.23
CA ALA A 14 21.96 -39.33 40.01
C ALA A 14 21.04 -39.30 38.76
N GLN A 15 21.47 -38.69 37.67
CA GLN A 15 20.62 -38.54 36.45
C GLN A 15 20.09 -39.84 35.87
N GLY A 16 20.80 -40.97 36.02
CA GLY A 16 20.35 -42.27 35.55
C GLY A 16 19.14 -42.83 36.32
N GLU A 17 19.01 -42.50 37.59
CA GLU A 17 17.88 -42.89 38.42
C GLU A 17 16.63 -42.05 38.19
N LEU A 18 16.81 -40.78 37.77
CA LEU A 18 15.72 -39.90 37.35
C LEU A 18 14.93 -40.49 36.17
N SER A 19 15.58 -41.15 35.23
CA SER A 19 14.90 -41.80 34.11
C SER A 19 13.97 -42.94 34.58
N TYR A 20 14.39 -43.68 35.62
CA TYR A 20 13.56 -44.72 36.22
C TYR A 20 12.36 -44.12 36.99
N ILE A 21 12.58 -43.02 37.64
CA ILE A 21 11.55 -42.29 38.33
C ILE A 21 10.51 -41.73 37.36
N LEU A 22 10.96 -41.15 36.23
CA LEU A 22 10.10 -40.68 35.16
C LEU A 22 9.26 -41.84 34.56
N TYR A 23 9.89 -42.97 34.28
CA TYR A 23 9.19 -44.16 33.79
C TYR A 23 8.16 -44.65 34.80
N SER A 24 8.50 -44.70 36.08
CA SER A 24 7.57 -45.09 37.15
C SER A 24 6.40 -44.08 37.27
N MET A 25 6.63 -42.79 37.07
CA MET A 25 5.58 -41.80 37.00
C MET A 25 4.68 -41.97 35.77
N GLN A 26 5.25 -42.25 34.60
CA GLN A 26 4.49 -42.53 33.38
C GLN A 26 3.56 -43.74 33.58
N GLN A 27 4.02 -44.81 34.21
CA GLN A 27 3.20 -45.98 34.52
C GLN A 27 2.05 -45.62 35.46
N LYS A 28 2.30 -44.86 36.54
CA LYS A 28 1.27 -44.44 37.48
C LYS A 28 0.26 -43.49 36.84
N VAL A 29 0.71 -42.59 35.97
CA VAL A 29 -0.15 -41.69 35.20
C VAL A 29 -1.03 -42.51 34.24
N ALA A 30 -0.51 -43.57 33.63
CA ALA A 30 -1.27 -44.49 32.78
C ALA A 30 -2.34 -45.29 33.57
N ASP A 31 -2.05 -45.62 34.84
CA ASP A 31 -2.90 -46.42 35.70
C ASP A 31 -4.02 -45.63 36.46
N GLY A 32 -4.09 -44.29 36.26
CA GLY A 32 -5.14 -43.46 36.86
C GLY A 32 -4.79 -42.86 38.22
N VAL A 33 -3.76 -42.06 38.24
CA VAL A 33 -3.25 -41.35 39.43
C VAL A 33 -4.26 -40.26 39.92
N ASP A 34 -4.53 -40.25 41.21
CA ASP A 34 -5.36 -39.26 41.88
C ASP A 34 -4.62 -37.92 42.03
N ASP A 35 -5.34 -36.79 42.02
CA ASP A 35 -4.80 -35.42 42.17
C ASP A 35 -3.91 -35.22 43.40
N SER A 36 -4.07 -36.06 44.41
CA SER A 36 -3.23 -36.11 45.61
C SER A 36 -1.76 -36.48 45.38
N ASP A 37 -1.45 -37.05 44.22
CA ASP A 37 -0.09 -37.46 43.87
C ASP A 37 0.76 -36.33 43.23
N PHE A 38 0.13 -35.22 42.81
CA PHE A 38 0.78 -34.13 42.07
C PHE A 38 1.60 -33.15 42.91
N PRO A 39 1.34 -32.86 44.18
CA PRO A 39 2.17 -31.97 44.98
C PRO A 39 3.68 -32.31 44.96
N GLY A 40 4.00 -33.61 44.88
CA GLY A 40 5.36 -34.12 44.76
C GLY A 40 5.99 -33.76 43.40
N VAL A 41 5.24 -33.76 42.31
CA VAL A 41 5.69 -33.46 40.95
C VAL A 41 6.02 -31.97 40.87
N TRP A 42 5.18 -31.11 41.38
CA TRP A 42 5.44 -29.64 41.44
C TRP A 42 6.72 -29.30 42.20
N THR A 43 7.02 -30.03 43.26
CA THR A 43 8.27 -29.84 44.01
C THR A 43 9.49 -30.23 43.16
N VAL A 44 9.39 -31.32 42.39
CA VAL A 44 10.46 -31.74 41.44
C VAL A 44 10.64 -30.69 40.34
N LEU A 45 9.57 -30.18 39.77
CA LEU A 45 9.63 -29.14 38.71
C LEU A 45 10.29 -27.84 39.21
N LYS A 46 10.12 -27.49 40.49
CA LYS A 46 10.72 -26.32 41.11
C LYS A 46 12.12 -26.56 41.68
N ALA A 47 12.59 -27.80 41.76
CA ALA A 47 13.87 -28.13 42.37
C ALA A 47 15.04 -27.69 41.49
N PRO A 48 15.99 -26.86 41.96
CA PRO A 48 17.12 -26.36 41.16
C PRO A 48 18.12 -27.47 40.78
N GLN A 49 18.12 -28.58 41.52
CA GLN A 49 19.02 -29.72 41.26
C GLN A 49 18.59 -30.60 40.09
N VAL A 50 17.32 -30.51 39.67
CA VAL A 50 16.79 -31.27 38.54
C VAL A 50 17.09 -30.51 37.25
N SER A 51 17.69 -31.22 36.27
CA SER A 51 18.00 -30.58 34.98
C SER A 51 16.74 -30.20 34.23
N ASP A 52 16.84 -29.08 33.45
CA ASP A 52 15.69 -28.57 32.66
C ASP A 52 15.17 -29.59 31.65
N ARG A 53 16.01 -30.47 31.13
CA ARG A 53 15.58 -31.56 30.26
C ARG A 53 14.54 -32.45 30.95
N TYR A 54 14.81 -32.92 32.16
CA TYR A 54 13.89 -33.77 32.89
C TYR A 54 12.64 -33.02 33.37
N LYS A 55 12.80 -31.79 33.78
CA LYS A 55 11.64 -30.94 34.11
C LYS A 55 10.70 -30.83 32.91
N ARG A 56 11.26 -30.61 31.69
CA ARG A 56 10.49 -30.54 30.46
C ARG A 56 9.74 -31.86 30.21
N GLU A 57 10.42 -32.98 30.24
CA GLU A 57 9.78 -34.29 30.01
C GLU A 57 8.62 -34.57 30.99
N ILE A 58 8.79 -34.23 32.26
CA ILE A 58 7.73 -34.34 33.28
C ILE A 58 6.54 -33.42 32.95
N ALA A 59 6.81 -32.16 32.68
CA ALA A 59 5.78 -31.14 32.40
C ALA A 59 4.95 -31.52 31.14
N GLU A 60 5.61 -31.96 30.08
CA GLU A 60 4.96 -32.39 28.83
C GLU A 60 4.04 -33.60 29.02
N GLN A 61 4.47 -34.54 29.83
CA GLN A 61 3.65 -35.71 30.18
C GLN A 61 2.42 -35.33 30.99
N ILE A 62 2.56 -34.42 31.95
CA ILE A 62 1.44 -33.91 32.74
C ILE A 62 0.41 -33.23 31.84
N ILE A 63 0.83 -32.34 30.96
CA ILE A 63 -0.06 -31.66 30.02
C ILE A 63 -0.83 -32.69 29.16
N SER A 64 -0.10 -33.63 28.59
CA SER A 64 -0.69 -34.68 27.76
C SER A 64 -1.69 -35.54 28.52
N PHE A 65 -1.39 -35.85 29.77
CA PHE A 65 -2.25 -36.64 30.63
C PHE A 65 -3.53 -35.89 30.99
N TYR A 66 -3.43 -34.63 31.45
CA TYR A 66 -4.60 -33.82 31.77
C TYR A 66 -5.54 -33.67 30.60
N ARG A 67 -4.99 -33.36 29.42
CA ARG A 67 -5.77 -33.23 28.20
C ARG A 67 -6.48 -34.54 27.80
N LYS A 68 -5.78 -35.67 27.91
CA LYS A 68 -6.34 -36.98 27.58
C LYS A 68 -7.46 -37.42 28.51
N ARG A 69 -7.36 -37.06 29.78
CA ARG A 69 -8.34 -37.42 30.83
C ARG A 69 -9.41 -36.35 31.03
N LYS A 70 -9.28 -35.18 30.36
CA LYS A 70 -10.19 -34.04 30.55
C LYS A 70 -10.31 -33.58 31.99
N TYR A 71 -9.19 -33.53 32.71
CA TYR A 71 -9.15 -32.97 34.05
C TYR A 71 -9.13 -31.46 33.99
N GLU A 72 -9.57 -30.82 35.09
CA GLU A 72 -9.50 -29.36 35.19
C GLU A 72 -8.06 -28.85 35.03
N ALA A 73 -7.86 -27.95 34.07
CA ALA A 73 -6.56 -27.41 33.73
C ALA A 73 -6.02 -26.39 34.75
N GLY A 74 -6.79 -26.01 35.78
CA GLY A 74 -6.44 -24.97 36.74
C GLY A 74 -5.09 -25.16 37.45
N CYS A 75 -4.72 -26.42 37.73
CA CYS A 75 -3.42 -26.71 38.34
C CYS A 75 -2.24 -26.55 37.36
N LEU A 76 -2.46 -26.53 36.03
CA LEU A 76 -1.45 -26.34 35.04
C LEU A 76 -1.04 -24.88 34.86
N THR A 77 -1.81 -23.94 35.38
CA THR A 77 -1.48 -22.48 35.33
C THR A 77 -0.18 -22.14 36.06
N GLY A 78 0.27 -23.00 36.96
CA GLY A 78 1.53 -22.85 37.70
C GLY A 78 2.75 -23.45 37.02
N LEU A 79 2.62 -24.02 35.79
CA LEU A 79 3.73 -24.55 35.04
C LEU A 79 4.60 -23.42 34.47
N ASP A 80 5.92 -23.55 34.61
CA ASP A 80 6.85 -22.65 33.94
C ASP A 80 6.93 -23.03 32.45
N HIS A 81 6.19 -22.30 31.62
CA HIS A 81 6.11 -22.55 30.19
C HIS A 81 7.45 -22.36 29.45
N LYS A 82 8.42 -21.62 30.05
CA LYS A 82 9.76 -21.49 29.46
C LYS A 82 10.53 -22.82 29.44
N LEU A 83 10.16 -23.74 30.32
CA LEU A 83 10.73 -25.09 30.34
C LEU A 83 10.19 -26.00 29.23
N LEU A 84 9.02 -25.68 28.68
CA LEU A 84 8.32 -26.54 27.72
C LEU A 84 8.92 -26.42 26.32
N SER A 85 8.82 -27.51 25.54
CA SER A 85 9.04 -27.44 24.10
C SER A 85 7.94 -26.60 23.41
N ALA A 86 8.23 -26.13 22.19
CA ALA A 86 7.24 -25.38 21.41
C ALA A 86 5.93 -26.18 21.21
N ALA A 87 6.04 -27.50 21.02
CA ALA A 87 4.88 -28.38 20.88
C ALA A 87 4.06 -28.49 22.16
N ALA A 88 4.72 -28.60 23.33
CA ALA A 88 4.05 -28.70 24.61
C ALA A 88 3.42 -27.35 25.04
N ARG A 89 4.10 -26.22 24.77
CA ARG A 89 3.53 -24.89 24.98
C ARG A 89 2.24 -24.70 24.21
N ARG A 90 2.23 -25.05 22.93
CA ARG A 90 1.06 -25.05 22.07
C ARG A 90 -0.08 -25.88 22.64
N MET A 91 0.22 -27.12 23.03
CA MET A 91 -0.76 -28.04 23.61
C MET A 91 -1.33 -27.48 24.90
N LEU A 92 -0.50 -26.86 25.74
CA LEU A 92 -0.93 -26.24 27.00
C LEU A 92 -1.81 -25.02 26.73
N MET A 93 -1.39 -24.09 25.88
CA MET A 93 -2.20 -22.91 25.52
C MET A 93 -3.56 -23.30 24.97
N GLN A 94 -3.59 -24.27 24.05
CA GLN A 94 -4.83 -24.77 23.49
C GLN A 94 -5.73 -25.37 24.56
N TYR A 95 -5.18 -26.19 25.46
CA TYR A 95 -5.96 -26.83 26.54
C TYR A 95 -6.48 -25.81 27.56
N LEU A 96 -5.66 -24.85 27.96
CA LEU A 96 -6.09 -23.74 28.82
C LEU A 96 -7.22 -22.93 28.20
N THR A 97 -7.16 -22.70 26.88
CA THR A 97 -8.22 -22.00 26.13
C THR A 97 -9.51 -22.83 26.06
N GLU A 98 -9.41 -24.12 25.79
CA GLU A 98 -10.55 -25.07 25.78
C GLU A 98 -11.26 -25.11 27.16
N GLU A 99 -10.51 -24.97 28.27
CA GLU A 99 -10.99 -24.97 29.63
C GLU A 99 -11.32 -23.54 30.17
N HIS A 100 -11.36 -22.54 29.27
CA HIS A 100 -11.71 -21.16 29.60
C HIS A 100 -10.73 -20.43 30.56
N LEU A 101 -9.51 -20.90 30.69
CA LEU A 101 -8.43 -20.27 31.46
C LEU A 101 -7.65 -19.27 30.64
N TYR A 102 -8.38 -18.33 30.04
CA TYR A 102 -7.90 -17.40 29.03
C TYR A 102 -6.78 -16.48 29.53
N GLU A 103 -6.81 -15.99 30.75
CA GLU A 103 -5.79 -15.09 31.30
C GLU A 103 -4.38 -15.71 31.23
N THR A 104 -4.27 -16.97 31.64
CA THR A 104 -2.98 -17.69 31.61
C THR A 104 -2.59 -18.04 30.18
N ALA A 105 -3.53 -18.46 29.34
CA ALA A 105 -3.30 -18.77 27.94
C ALA A 105 -2.82 -17.51 27.18
N TYR A 106 -3.41 -16.35 27.45
CA TYR A 106 -3.04 -15.10 26.83
C TYR A 106 -1.63 -14.64 27.23
N ARG A 107 -1.28 -14.65 28.51
CA ARG A 107 0.09 -14.38 28.96
C ARG A 107 1.12 -15.30 28.30
N MET A 108 0.80 -16.57 28.11
CA MET A 108 1.66 -17.50 27.38
C MET A 108 1.76 -17.13 25.89
N ALA A 109 0.69 -16.65 25.27
CA ALA A 109 0.70 -16.22 23.88
C ALA A 109 1.56 -14.96 23.70
N GLU A 110 1.51 -14.00 24.63
CA GLU A 110 2.38 -12.81 24.64
C GLU A 110 3.87 -13.18 24.71
N GLU A 111 4.23 -14.20 25.52
CA GLU A 111 5.64 -14.59 25.68
C GLU A 111 6.14 -15.59 24.59
N CYS A 112 5.27 -16.40 24.02
CA CYS A 112 5.65 -17.53 23.19
C CYS A 112 5.12 -17.49 21.74
N GLY A 113 4.28 -16.49 21.43
CA GLY A 113 3.57 -16.41 20.15
C GLY A 113 2.31 -17.30 20.10
N TYR A 114 1.48 -17.06 19.14
CA TYR A 114 0.15 -17.69 18.92
C TYR A 114 0.07 -18.44 17.57
N GLU A 115 1.07 -18.38 16.72
CA GLU A 115 1.02 -18.80 15.31
C GLU A 115 0.70 -20.29 15.16
N HIS A 116 0.94 -21.06 16.19
CA HIS A 116 0.81 -22.52 16.15
C HIS A 116 -0.43 -23.07 16.85
N MET A 117 -1.27 -22.22 17.41
CA MET A 117 -2.54 -22.64 18.00
C MET A 117 -3.53 -23.04 16.91
N ASP A 118 -4.52 -23.88 17.24
CA ASP A 118 -5.60 -24.12 16.32
C ASP A 118 -6.50 -22.88 16.17
N THR A 119 -7.22 -22.83 15.06
CA THR A 119 -7.99 -21.64 14.68
C THR A 119 -9.10 -21.30 15.69
N ALA A 120 -9.81 -22.31 16.21
CA ALA A 120 -10.90 -22.06 17.16
C ALA A 120 -10.38 -21.51 18.50
N ALA A 121 -9.26 -22.06 18.99
CA ALA A 121 -8.61 -21.55 20.20
C ALA A 121 -8.08 -20.12 19.99
N CYS A 122 -7.50 -19.82 18.81
CA CYS A 122 -7.07 -18.45 18.47
C CYS A 122 -8.23 -17.47 18.51
N VAL A 123 -9.37 -17.77 17.89
CA VAL A 123 -10.57 -16.90 17.89
C VAL A 123 -11.04 -16.65 19.31
N SER A 124 -11.20 -17.71 20.13
CA SER A 124 -11.69 -17.58 21.50
C SER A 124 -10.75 -16.78 22.38
N LEU A 125 -9.45 -17.01 22.27
CA LEU A 125 -8.42 -16.32 23.05
C LEU A 125 -8.29 -14.86 22.65
N CYS A 126 -8.26 -14.59 21.35
CA CYS A 126 -8.19 -13.22 20.82
C CYS A 126 -9.42 -12.40 21.24
N SER A 127 -10.61 -12.95 21.10
CA SER A 127 -11.85 -12.27 21.51
C SER A 127 -11.89 -11.98 23.03
N TYR A 128 -11.44 -12.93 23.84
CA TYR A 128 -11.31 -12.71 25.28
C TYR A 128 -10.33 -11.56 25.58
N ALA A 129 -9.18 -11.57 24.95
CA ALA A 129 -8.15 -10.55 25.16
C ALA A 129 -8.64 -9.15 24.75
N ILE A 130 -9.35 -9.02 23.62
CA ILE A 130 -9.97 -7.76 23.17
C ILE A 130 -10.94 -7.23 24.23
N HIS A 131 -11.82 -8.07 24.74
CA HIS A 131 -12.78 -7.68 25.76
C HIS A 131 -12.08 -7.28 27.07
N THR A 132 -11.07 -8.01 27.50
CA THR A 132 -10.33 -7.75 28.72
C THR A 132 -9.53 -6.44 28.65
N ALA A 133 -8.96 -6.14 27.49
CA ALA A 133 -8.29 -4.86 27.19
C ALA A 133 -9.27 -3.69 27.03
N GLY A 134 -10.58 -3.91 27.10
CA GLY A 134 -11.59 -2.86 26.95
C GLY A 134 -11.63 -2.25 25.56
N PHE A 135 -11.24 -2.98 24.52
CA PHE A 135 -11.09 -2.49 23.15
C PHE A 135 -10.10 -1.32 23.03
N GLU A 136 -9.06 -1.30 23.86
CA GLU A 136 -7.95 -0.34 23.71
C GLU A 136 -6.96 -0.85 22.66
N GLU A 137 -6.26 0.09 22.01
CA GLU A 137 -5.24 -0.23 21.00
C GLU A 137 -4.02 -0.87 21.67
N ASP A 138 -3.62 -2.02 21.15
CA ASP A 138 -2.45 -2.77 21.59
C ASP A 138 -1.79 -3.49 20.39
N ASP A 139 -0.50 -3.29 20.20
CA ASP A 139 0.23 -3.80 19.03
C ASP A 139 0.25 -5.33 18.95
N PHE A 140 0.41 -6.02 20.08
CA PHE A 140 0.42 -7.47 20.12
C PHE A 140 -0.97 -8.01 19.79
N LEU A 141 -1.99 -7.41 20.38
CA LEU A 141 -3.38 -7.81 20.19
C LEU A 141 -3.84 -7.53 18.75
N LEU A 142 -3.37 -6.43 18.16
CA LEU A 142 -3.65 -6.10 16.75
C LEU A 142 -3.03 -7.14 15.81
N GLY A 143 -1.76 -7.50 16.04
CA GLY A 143 -1.10 -8.58 15.28
C GLY A 143 -1.77 -9.94 15.48
N PHE A 144 -2.29 -10.22 16.67
CA PHE A 144 -3.04 -11.43 16.93
C PHE A 144 -4.38 -11.46 16.19
N ALA A 145 -5.13 -10.36 16.23
CA ALA A 145 -6.39 -10.22 15.51
C ALA A 145 -6.20 -10.33 13.98
N GLU A 146 -5.16 -9.70 13.44
CA GLU A 146 -4.77 -9.82 12.04
C GLU A 146 -4.44 -11.26 11.66
N HIS A 147 -3.65 -11.97 12.47
CA HIS A 147 -3.32 -13.38 12.25
C HIS A 147 -4.57 -14.26 12.21
N VAL A 148 -5.51 -14.03 13.10
CA VAL A 148 -6.79 -14.76 13.13
C VAL A 148 -7.61 -14.46 11.89
N PHE A 149 -7.65 -13.20 11.47
CA PHE A 149 -8.35 -12.78 10.27
C PHE A 149 -7.81 -13.48 9.00
N TYR A 150 -6.49 -13.53 8.81
CA TYR A 150 -5.87 -14.21 7.67
C TYR A 150 -6.09 -15.72 7.62
N ARG A 151 -6.44 -16.34 8.76
CA ARG A 151 -6.86 -17.75 8.79
C ARG A 151 -8.30 -17.99 8.32
N GLY A 152 -9.02 -16.93 8.02
CA GLY A 152 -10.38 -16.99 7.49
C GLY A 152 -11.45 -17.42 8.51
N THR A 153 -11.13 -17.37 9.80
CA THR A 153 -12.06 -17.70 10.88
C THR A 153 -12.00 -16.61 11.92
N TYR A 154 -13.04 -15.82 12.02
CA TYR A 154 -13.13 -14.64 12.88
C TYR A 154 -14.58 -14.48 13.36
N ASN A 155 -14.80 -13.63 14.33
CA ASN A 155 -16.11 -13.23 14.81
C ASN A 155 -16.25 -11.69 14.78
N ASP A 156 -17.41 -11.21 15.17
CA ASP A 156 -17.73 -9.78 15.24
C ASP A 156 -16.78 -8.99 16.14
N VAL A 157 -16.39 -9.52 17.30
CA VAL A 157 -15.46 -8.86 18.23
C VAL A 157 -14.12 -8.55 17.58
N ILE A 158 -13.55 -9.52 16.85
CA ILE A 158 -12.26 -9.38 16.16
C ILE A 158 -12.41 -8.38 15.01
N LEU A 159 -13.50 -8.45 14.25
CA LEU A 159 -13.75 -7.52 13.16
C LEU A 159 -13.95 -6.09 13.65
N ILE A 160 -14.71 -5.87 14.72
CA ILE A 160 -14.88 -4.54 15.35
C ILE A 160 -13.52 -3.98 15.74
N TYR A 161 -12.66 -4.79 16.37
CA TYR A 161 -11.33 -4.38 16.77
C TYR A 161 -10.45 -4.00 15.57
N LEU A 162 -10.44 -4.83 14.53
CA LEU A 162 -9.71 -4.56 13.29
C LEU A 162 -10.26 -3.32 12.56
N CYS A 163 -11.59 -3.17 12.46
CA CYS A 163 -12.20 -1.97 11.89
C CYS A 163 -11.78 -0.70 12.61
N LYS A 164 -11.56 -0.77 13.90
CA LYS A 164 -11.18 0.39 14.71
C LYS A 164 -9.69 0.73 14.61
N TYR A 165 -8.80 -0.26 14.62
CA TYR A 165 -7.37 -0.02 14.81
C TYR A 165 -6.47 -0.46 13.66
N TYR A 166 -6.92 -1.38 12.78
CA TYR A 166 -6.05 -1.86 11.72
C TYR A 166 -5.71 -0.74 10.73
N ASN A 167 -4.42 -0.49 10.56
CA ASN A 167 -3.89 0.56 9.69
C ASN A 167 -2.72 0.04 8.85
N GLY A 168 -2.85 -1.19 8.34
CA GLY A 168 -1.86 -1.85 7.49
C GLY A 168 -2.12 -1.63 6.00
N ALA A 169 -1.88 -2.66 5.18
CA ALA A 169 -2.07 -2.60 3.74
C ALA A 169 -3.53 -2.29 3.35
N THR A 170 -3.73 -1.37 2.41
CA THR A 170 -5.06 -0.95 1.90
C THR A 170 -5.90 -2.13 1.42
N LYS A 171 -5.27 -3.10 0.76
CA LYS A 171 -5.94 -4.33 0.33
C LYS A 171 -6.52 -5.13 1.50
N THR A 172 -5.75 -5.31 2.57
CA THR A 172 -6.22 -6.02 3.77
C THR A 172 -7.34 -5.23 4.46
N MET A 173 -7.24 -3.90 4.52
CA MET A 173 -8.32 -3.06 5.03
C MET A 173 -9.62 -3.23 4.24
N ALA A 174 -9.55 -3.33 2.92
CA ALA A 174 -10.72 -3.59 2.07
C ALA A 174 -11.30 -5.00 2.31
N GLU A 175 -10.47 -6.01 2.53
CA GLU A 175 -10.91 -7.35 2.92
C GLU A 175 -11.61 -7.37 4.28
N ILE A 176 -11.10 -6.62 5.27
CA ILE A 176 -11.72 -6.43 6.59
C ILE A 176 -13.06 -5.70 6.45
N TRP A 177 -13.11 -4.63 5.65
CA TRP A 177 -14.34 -3.89 5.36
C TRP A 177 -15.43 -4.80 4.79
N LYS A 178 -15.09 -5.60 3.81
CA LYS A 178 -16.01 -6.56 3.19
C LYS A 178 -16.50 -7.62 4.18
N ALA A 179 -15.60 -8.13 5.01
CA ALA A 179 -15.95 -9.09 6.06
C ALA A 179 -16.88 -8.47 7.11
N ALA A 180 -16.62 -7.22 7.52
CA ALA A 180 -17.43 -6.48 8.49
C ALA A 180 -18.85 -6.23 8.01
N GLY A 181 -19.03 -5.96 6.70
CA GLY A 181 -20.36 -5.79 6.09
C GLY A 181 -21.28 -7.00 6.27
N ALA A 182 -20.73 -8.22 6.34
CA ALA A 182 -21.51 -9.43 6.59
C ALA A 182 -22.03 -9.54 8.04
N PHE A 183 -21.49 -8.75 8.96
CA PHE A 183 -21.85 -8.72 10.38
C PHE A 183 -22.57 -7.44 10.81
N ASP A 184 -22.91 -6.55 9.88
CA ASP A 184 -23.52 -5.25 10.14
C ASP A 184 -22.71 -4.37 11.13
N ILE A 185 -21.38 -4.40 10.96
CA ILE A 185 -20.43 -3.65 11.79
C ILE A 185 -20.22 -2.28 11.18
N ASP A 186 -20.13 -1.25 12.02
CA ASP A 186 -19.76 0.10 11.61
C ASP A 186 -18.31 0.14 11.08
N THR A 187 -18.17 0.56 9.84
CA THR A 187 -16.89 0.60 9.09
C THR A 187 -16.44 2.02 8.76
N PHE A 188 -17.12 3.04 9.26
CA PHE A 188 -16.88 4.43 8.85
C PHE A 188 -15.41 4.88 9.05
N ASP A 189 -14.83 4.62 10.21
CA ASP A 189 -13.42 4.96 10.47
C ASP A 189 -12.45 4.17 9.61
N LEU A 190 -12.78 2.92 9.25
CA LEU A 190 -11.99 2.09 8.34
C LEU A 190 -12.05 2.61 6.91
N GLU A 191 -13.24 3.00 6.44
CA GLU A 191 -13.45 3.61 5.13
C GLU A 191 -12.61 4.88 4.99
N GLU A 192 -12.63 5.75 6.00
CA GLU A 192 -11.81 6.96 6.01
C GLU A 192 -10.30 6.66 5.91
N ARG A 193 -9.82 5.64 6.62
CA ARG A 193 -8.42 5.23 6.53
C ARG A 193 -8.08 4.68 5.16
N ILE A 194 -8.94 3.84 4.58
CA ILE A 194 -8.74 3.30 3.23
C ILE A 194 -8.62 4.45 2.22
N LEU A 195 -9.59 5.36 2.20
CA LEU A 195 -9.59 6.48 1.26
C LEU A 195 -8.38 7.40 1.45
N SER A 196 -7.99 7.66 2.69
CA SER A 196 -6.80 8.47 2.98
C SER A 196 -5.50 7.79 2.55
N GLN A 197 -5.38 6.47 2.73
CA GLN A 197 -4.19 5.73 2.31
C GLN A 197 -4.12 5.51 0.79
N MET A 198 -5.25 5.49 0.09
CA MET A 198 -5.26 5.44 -1.38
C MET A 198 -4.51 6.60 -2.02
N LEU A 199 -4.38 7.73 -1.33
CA LEU A 199 -3.57 8.87 -1.79
C LEU A 199 -2.08 8.53 -1.94
N TYR A 200 -1.61 7.48 -1.29
CA TYR A 200 -0.21 7.06 -1.26
C TYR A 200 0.02 5.63 -1.77
N SER A 201 -1.04 4.93 -2.12
CA SER A 201 -0.98 3.53 -2.58
C SER A 201 -1.15 3.45 -4.10
N THR A 202 -0.44 2.52 -4.72
CA THR A 202 -0.62 2.14 -6.13
C THR A 202 -1.46 0.88 -6.29
N ASP A 203 -1.92 0.31 -5.17
CA ASP A 203 -2.67 -0.95 -5.18
C ASP A 203 -4.10 -0.73 -5.67
N TYR A 204 -4.52 -1.56 -6.61
CA TYR A 204 -5.90 -1.57 -7.06
C TYR A 204 -6.77 -2.30 -6.03
N ILE A 205 -7.86 -1.65 -5.62
CA ILE A 205 -8.90 -2.20 -4.74
C ILE A 205 -10.19 -2.31 -5.54
N ALA A 206 -10.67 -3.54 -5.72
CA ALA A 206 -11.87 -3.80 -6.54
C ALA A 206 -13.14 -3.15 -5.95
N ASP A 207 -13.24 -3.10 -4.62
CA ASP A 207 -14.43 -2.63 -3.91
C ASP A 207 -14.36 -1.12 -3.55
N ILE A 208 -13.41 -0.37 -4.15
CA ILE A 208 -13.13 1.03 -3.74
C ILE A 208 -14.29 1.99 -4.01
N GLU A 209 -15.06 1.76 -5.05
CA GLU A 209 -16.27 2.53 -5.38
C GLU A 209 -17.32 2.37 -4.29
N GLU A 210 -17.61 1.13 -3.90
CA GLU A 210 -18.57 0.81 -2.84
C GLU A 210 -18.14 1.38 -1.49
N ILE A 211 -16.83 1.33 -1.17
CA ILE A 211 -16.24 1.93 0.02
C ILE A 211 -16.44 3.45 0.02
N TYR A 212 -16.15 4.10 -1.11
CA TYR A 212 -16.33 5.54 -1.26
C TYR A 212 -17.80 5.94 -1.09
N GLU A 213 -18.71 5.24 -1.76
CA GLU A 213 -20.16 5.51 -1.63
C GLU A 213 -20.66 5.30 -0.20
N SER A 214 -20.20 4.25 0.47
CA SER A 214 -20.53 3.97 1.88
C SER A 214 -20.08 5.11 2.78
N TYR A 215 -18.84 5.55 2.61
CA TYR A 215 -18.28 6.67 3.37
C TYR A 215 -19.06 7.98 3.16
N VAL A 216 -19.41 8.30 1.93
CA VAL A 216 -20.23 9.49 1.60
C VAL A 216 -21.62 9.40 2.23
N LYS A 217 -22.28 8.24 2.13
CA LYS A 217 -23.60 7.99 2.77
C LYS A 217 -23.54 8.10 4.30
N GLY A 218 -22.45 7.69 4.90
CA GLY A 218 -22.17 7.82 6.34
C GLY A 218 -21.92 9.25 6.80
N GLY A 219 -21.91 10.25 5.91
CA GLY A 219 -21.62 11.64 6.22
C GLY A 219 -20.12 11.94 6.25
N GLY A 220 -19.37 11.28 5.39
CA GLY A 220 -17.92 11.42 5.26
C GLY A 220 -17.47 12.88 5.12
N ARG A 221 -16.27 13.16 5.62
CA ARG A 221 -15.69 14.51 5.57
C ARG A 221 -15.40 14.93 4.14
N GLU A 222 -15.97 16.05 3.70
CA GLU A 222 -15.81 16.58 2.33
C GLU A 222 -14.32 16.74 1.96
N LEU A 223 -13.49 17.12 2.91
CA LEU A 223 -12.04 17.23 2.68
C LEU A 223 -11.41 15.90 2.22
N ILE A 224 -11.80 14.79 2.81
CA ILE A 224 -11.30 13.45 2.43
C ILE A 224 -11.87 13.06 1.07
N CYS A 225 -13.16 13.27 0.84
CA CYS A 225 -13.80 13.01 -0.44
C CYS A 225 -13.12 13.78 -1.58
N MET A 226 -12.90 15.06 -1.38
CA MET A 226 -12.24 15.91 -2.37
C MET A 226 -10.75 15.58 -2.57
N ALA A 227 -10.04 15.23 -1.50
CA ALA A 227 -8.65 14.78 -1.61
C ALA A 227 -8.56 13.49 -2.43
N TYR A 228 -9.46 12.53 -2.18
CA TYR A 228 -9.55 11.28 -2.92
C TYR A 228 -9.83 11.52 -4.41
N LEU A 229 -10.89 12.26 -4.75
CA LEU A 229 -11.24 12.57 -6.13
C LEU A 229 -10.12 13.33 -6.86
N SER A 230 -9.51 14.30 -6.19
CA SER A 230 -8.41 15.10 -6.71
C SER A 230 -7.16 14.27 -7.00
N TYR A 231 -6.84 13.34 -6.12
CA TYR A 231 -5.70 12.43 -6.32
C TYR A 231 -5.88 11.57 -7.58
N PHE A 232 -7.05 10.98 -7.76
CA PHE A 232 -7.31 10.15 -8.94
C PHE A 232 -7.38 10.96 -10.23
N ALA A 233 -7.96 12.17 -10.19
CA ALA A 233 -7.95 13.06 -11.33
C ALA A 233 -6.51 13.45 -11.73
N ASP A 234 -5.66 13.81 -10.76
CA ASP A 234 -4.25 14.12 -10.99
C ASP A 234 -3.46 12.91 -11.49
N ALA A 235 -3.67 11.74 -10.89
CA ALA A 235 -3.01 10.51 -11.30
C ALA A 235 -3.32 10.14 -12.76
N TRP A 236 -4.55 10.37 -13.20
CA TRP A 236 -4.93 10.18 -14.60
C TRP A 236 -4.33 11.24 -15.53
N LEU A 237 -4.34 12.50 -15.12
CA LEU A 237 -3.78 13.60 -15.90
C LEU A 237 -2.27 13.45 -16.15
N VAL A 238 -1.53 13.13 -15.08
CA VAL A 238 -0.06 13.20 -15.08
C VAL A 238 0.58 11.83 -15.31
N ARG A 239 -0.03 10.76 -14.81
CA ARG A 239 0.56 9.41 -14.79
C ARG A 239 -0.07 8.44 -15.76
N ASN A 240 -1.11 8.84 -16.50
CA ASN A 240 -1.92 7.97 -17.34
C ASN A 240 -2.42 6.69 -16.62
N MET A 241 -2.70 6.80 -15.32
CA MET A 241 -3.28 5.69 -14.56
C MET A 241 -4.73 5.48 -14.99
N VAL A 242 -5.13 4.21 -15.08
CA VAL A 242 -6.55 3.90 -15.29
C VAL A 242 -7.31 4.26 -14.02
N VAL A 243 -8.29 5.13 -14.14
CA VAL A 243 -9.12 5.61 -13.04
C VAL A 243 -10.57 5.18 -13.28
N PRO A 244 -11.27 4.68 -12.27
CA PRO A 244 -12.68 4.32 -12.40
C PRO A 244 -13.55 5.49 -12.84
N GLU A 245 -14.51 5.23 -13.72
CA GLU A 245 -15.38 6.25 -14.32
C GLU A 245 -16.18 7.06 -13.28
N TYR A 246 -16.64 6.39 -12.22
CA TYR A 246 -17.41 7.04 -11.16
C TYR A 246 -16.70 8.23 -10.51
N VAL A 247 -15.35 8.25 -10.49
CA VAL A 247 -14.58 9.38 -9.96
C VAL A 247 -14.94 10.67 -10.69
N PHE A 248 -15.01 10.61 -12.02
CA PHE A 248 -15.37 11.77 -12.85
C PHE A 248 -16.86 12.09 -12.79
N GLU A 249 -17.72 11.10 -12.64
CA GLU A 249 -19.15 11.30 -12.40
C GLU A 249 -19.41 12.03 -11.08
N GLN A 250 -18.68 11.67 -10.03
CA GLN A 250 -18.72 12.34 -8.73
C GLN A 250 -18.17 13.77 -8.79
N ILE A 251 -17.07 13.99 -9.53
CA ILE A 251 -16.53 15.34 -9.75
C ILE A 251 -17.54 16.19 -10.53
N PHE A 252 -18.14 15.63 -11.59
CA PHE A 252 -19.12 16.34 -12.39
C PHE A 252 -20.38 16.71 -11.60
N ALA A 253 -20.92 15.79 -10.80
CA ALA A 253 -22.06 16.05 -9.93
C ALA A 253 -21.76 17.23 -8.97
N ARG A 254 -20.59 17.23 -8.34
CA ARG A 254 -20.17 18.33 -7.44
C ARG A 254 -20.01 19.67 -8.17
N TYR A 255 -19.51 19.65 -9.40
CA TYR A 255 -19.45 20.85 -10.22
C TYR A 255 -20.84 21.42 -10.48
N GLN A 256 -21.81 20.57 -10.86
CA GLN A 256 -23.20 20.98 -11.10
C GLN A 256 -23.89 21.52 -9.84
N GLU A 257 -23.53 21.02 -8.67
CA GLU A 257 -24.02 21.51 -7.37
C GLU A 257 -23.39 22.85 -6.97
N GLY A 258 -22.40 23.34 -7.72
CA GLY A 258 -21.69 24.57 -7.44
C GLY A 258 -20.62 24.47 -6.36
N ASN A 259 -20.18 23.25 -6.04
CA ASN A 259 -19.08 23.04 -5.08
C ASN A 259 -17.74 23.49 -5.67
N PRO A 260 -16.87 24.10 -4.89
CA PRO A 260 -15.56 24.54 -5.34
C PRO A 260 -14.68 23.33 -5.66
N LEU A 261 -14.23 23.22 -6.90
CA LEU A 261 -13.29 22.20 -7.35
C LEU A 261 -11.89 22.80 -7.53
N ASN A 262 -10.88 21.99 -7.22
CA ASN A 262 -9.49 22.35 -7.55
C ASN A 262 -9.16 22.10 -9.03
N ASP A 263 -8.01 22.59 -9.46
CA ASP A 263 -7.58 22.49 -10.85
C ASP A 263 -7.44 21.02 -11.33
N ALA A 264 -6.97 20.11 -10.49
CA ALA A 264 -6.84 18.69 -10.88
C ALA A 264 -8.20 18.06 -11.22
N CYS A 265 -9.24 18.32 -10.41
CA CYS A 265 -10.59 17.86 -10.67
C CYS A 265 -11.17 18.48 -11.95
N LYS A 266 -11.04 19.80 -12.13
CA LYS A 266 -11.55 20.50 -13.31
C LYS A 266 -10.89 20.03 -14.60
N LEU A 267 -9.56 19.92 -14.59
CA LEU A 267 -8.79 19.44 -15.74
C LEU A 267 -9.04 17.95 -16.01
N GLY A 268 -9.23 17.16 -14.94
CA GLY A 268 -9.64 15.76 -15.05
C GLY A 268 -11.00 15.61 -15.74
N LEU A 269 -11.97 16.46 -15.41
CA LEU A 269 -13.27 16.48 -16.11
C LEU A 269 -13.10 16.81 -17.59
N LEU A 270 -12.31 17.80 -17.93
CA LEU A 270 -12.07 18.16 -19.33
C LEU A 270 -11.46 17.00 -20.10
N LYS A 271 -10.44 16.33 -19.55
CA LYS A 271 -9.85 15.14 -20.16
C LYS A 271 -10.90 14.02 -20.30
N TYR A 272 -11.68 13.76 -19.26
CA TYR A 272 -12.73 12.75 -19.28
C TYR A 272 -13.77 13.04 -20.38
N PHE A 273 -14.18 14.29 -20.54
CA PHE A 273 -15.09 14.67 -21.61
C PHE A 273 -14.47 14.51 -23.00
N SER A 274 -13.15 14.79 -23.15
CA SER A 274 -12.46 14.64 -24.43
C SER A 274 -12.38 13.19 -24.91
N GLU A 275 -12.42 12.23 -24.01
CA GLU A 275 -12.35 10.80 -24.34
C GLU A 275 -13.74 10.17 -24.61
N LYS A 276 -14.84 10.91 -24.37
CA LYS A 276 -16.20 10.41 -24.64
C LYS A 276 -16.58 10.62 -26.10
N GLU A 277 -17.19 9.61 -26.70
CA GLU A 277 -17.73 9.68 -28.08
C GLU A 277 -18.86 10.69 -28.20
N HIS A 278 -19.68 10.81 -27.15
CA HIS A 278 -20.83 11.73 -27.11
C HIS A 278 -20.88 12.43 -25.76
N LEU A 279 -20.98 13.75 -25.81
CA LEU A 279 -21.21 14.60 -24.63
C LEU A 279 -22.70 14.95 -24.53
N SER A 280 -23.23 14.96 -23.32
CA SER A 280 -24.53 15.56 -23.04
C SER A 280 -24.47 17.08 -23.09
N ASP A 281 -25.60 17.76 -23.27
CA ASP A 281 -25.66 19.23 -23.27
C ASP A 281 -25.06 19.84 -22.00
N ALA A 282 -25.27 19.19 -20.85
CA ALA A 282 -24.70 19.63 -19.58
C ALA A 282 -23.15 19.48 -19.53
N MET A 283 -22.62 18.39 -20.11
CA MET A 283 -21.18 18.21 -20.22
C MET A 283 -20.54 19.23 -21.15
N TYR A 284 -21.20 19.53 -22.30
CA TYR A 284 -20.76 20.58 -23.21
C TYR A 284 -20.71 21.94 -22.53
N GLN A 285 -21.76 22.30 -21.78
CA GLN A 285 -21.80 23.57 -21.06
C GLN A 285 -20.66 23.68 -20.07
N VAL A 286 -20.43 22.64 -19.25
CA VAL A 286 -19.33 22.60 -18.27
C VAL A 286 -17.98 22.64 -18.97
N ALA A 287 -17.81 21.92 -20.08
CA ALA A 287 -16.58 21.96 -20.85
C ALA A 287 -16.29 23.37 -21.38
N ASP A 288 -17.29 24.06 -21.92
CA ASP A 288 -17.15 25.43 -22.43
C ASP A 288 -16.78 26.43 -21.30
N GLU A 289 -17.47 26.34 -20.17
CA GLU A 289 -17.18 27.15 -18.98
C GLU A 289 -15.73 26.96 -18.45
N LEU A 290 -15.30 25.69 -18.33
CA LEU A 290 -13.95 25.38 -17.85
C LEU A 290 -12.89 25.77 -18.86
N LEU A 291 -13.10 25.56 -20.15
CA LEU A 291 -12.17 26.00 -21.20
C LEU A 291 -12.03 27.53 -21.21
N GLU A 292 -13.12 28.27 -21.05
CA GLU A 292 -13.07 29.73 -20.93
C GLU A 292 -12.30 30.18 -19.70
N GLU A 293 -12.51 29.51 -18.54
CA GLU A 293 -11.75 29.78 -17.32
C GLU A 293 -10.24 29.56 -17.53
N TYR A 294 -9.83 28.44 -18.14
CA TYR A 294 -8.41 28.14 -18.32
C TYR A 294 -7.76 28.92 -19.44
N THR A 295 -8.51 29.31 -20.48
CA THR A 295 -8.01 30.23 -21.50
C THR A 295 -7.63 31.58 -20.89
N SER A 296 -8.49 32.11 -20.03
CA SER A 296 -8.22 33.41 -19.36
C SER A 296 -6.99 33.33 -18.45
N LYS A 297 -6.65 32.16 -17.93
CA LYS A 297 -5.48 31.91 -17.07
C LYS A 297 -4.24 31.47 -17.84
N ASN A 298 -4.29 31.40 -19.18
CA ASN A 298 -3.25 30.78 -20.02
C ASN A 298 -2.88 29.37 -19.55
N ARG A 299 -3.86 28.58 -19.10
CA ARG A 299 -3.64 27.22 -18.60
C ARG A 299 -4.46 26.22 -19.38
N CYS A 300 -3.78 25.36 -20.12
CA CYS A 300 -4.42 24.31 -20.89
C CYS A 300 -3.47 23.13 -21.10
N PHE A 301 -4.02 21.93 -21.26
CA PHE A 301 -3.23 20.72 -21.47
C PHE A 301 -3.45 20.13 -22.88
N ALA A 302 -2.52 19.29 -23.32
CA ALA A 302 -2.53 18.67 -24.64
C ALA A 302 -3.84 17.95 -24.97
N PHE A 303 -4.46 17.30 -24.02
CA PHE A 303 -5.71 16.56 -24.22
C PHE A 303 -6.90 17.44 -24.60
N PHE A 304 -6.84 18.77 -24.43
CA PHE A 304 -7.91 19.65 -24.88
C PHE A 304 -8.06 19.68 -26.41
N LEU A 305 -7.04 19.30 -27.12
CA LEU A 305 -7.13 19.14 -28.58
C LEU A 305 -7.90 17.88 -28.99
N GLU A 306 -8.14 16.97 -28.05
CA GLU A 306 -8.99 15.79 -28.30
C GLU A 306 -10.50 16.16 -28.30
N PHE A 307 -10.87 17.35 -27.80
CA PHE A 307 -12.22 17.87 -27.94
C PHE A 307 -12.63 18.03 -29.39
N GLU A 308 -13.93 18.11 -29.61
CA GLU A 308 -14.48 18.33 -30.96
C GLU A 308 -13.80 19.50 -31.66
N LYS A 309 -13.68 19.37 -32.96
CA LYS A 309 -12.92 20.30 -33.83
C LYS A 309 -13.29 21.76 -33.60
N GLU A 310 -14.55 22.06 -33.30
CA GLU A 310 -15.04 23.42 -33.04
C GLU A 310 -14.46 24.03 -31.76
N LEU A 311 -14.43 23.25 -30.68
CA LEU A 311 -13.81 23.68 -29.42
C LEU A 311 -12.29 23.86 -29.58
N ARG A 312 -11.64 22.97 -30.32
CA ARG A 312 -10.21 23.10 -30.61
C ARG A 312 -9.88 24.37 -31.41
N LEU A 313 -10.70 24.71 -32.40
CA LEU A 313 -10.52 25.92 -33.21
C LEU A 313 -10.81 27.21 -32.39
N LYS A 314 -11.78 27.14 -31.45
CA LYS A 314 -12.13 28.26 -30.59
C LYS A 314 -10.98 28.61 -29.61
N TYR A 315 -10.30 27.58 -29.12
CA TYR A 315 -9.35 27.73 -28.02
C TYR A 315 -7.94 27.27 -28.40
N HIS A 316 -7.18 27.89 -29.22
CA HIS A 316 -5.78 27.56 -29.54
C HIS A 316 -4.84 27.59 -28.30
N LEU A 317 -5.01 26.68 -27.37
CA LEU A 317 -4.64 26.95 -25.99
C LEU A 317 -3.26 26.49 -25.56
N TYR A 318 -2.66 25.54 -26.28
CA TYR A 318 -1.33 25.05 -25.94
C TYR A 318 -0.55 24.64 -27.17
N ASP A 319 0.75 24.42 -26.98
CA ASP A 319 1.60 23.75 -27.95
C ASP A 319 2.57 22.79 -27.23
N LYS A 320 3.01 21.78 -27.97
CA LYS A 320 4.12 20.94 -27.56
C LYS A 320 5.40 21.66 -27.95
N ALA A 321 6.24 21.89 -26.95
CA ALA A 321 7.55 22.48 -27.14
C ALA A 321 8.62 21.42 -26.86
N PHE A 322 9.67 21.37 -27.68
CA PHE A 322 10.71 20.38 -27.55
C PHE A 322 12.06 21.01 -27.31
N VAL A 323 12.77 20.47 -26.32
CA VAL A 323 14.20 20.72 -26.15
C VAL A 323 14.94 19.55 -26.78
N GLU A 324 15.84 19.87 -27.69
CA GLU A 324 16.63 18.93 -28.50
C GLU A 324 18.12 19.15 -28.23
N TYR A 325 18.89 18.09 -28.06
CA TYR A 325 20.32 18.13 -27.79
C TYR A 325 21.04 17.09 -28.65
N HIS A 326 22.13 17.48 -29.30
CA HIS A 326 22.90 16.63 -30.16
C HIS A 326 24.28 16.37 -29.57
N THR A 327 24.61 15.10 -29.37
CA THR A 327 25.92 14.65 -28.90
C THR A 327 26.18 13.20 -29.37
N ASP A 328 27.22 12.57 -28.89
CA ASP A 328 27.51 11.17 -29.19
C ASP A 328 26.41 10.23 -28.70
N PRO A 329 26.08 9.18 -29.44
CA PRO A 329 25.07 8.21 -29.05
C PRO A 329 25.37 7.56 -27.72
N GLY A 330 24.31 7.27 -26.95
CA GLY A 330 24.39 6.56 -25.68
C GLY A 330 24.86 7.38 -24.49
N GLN A 331 25.04 8.69 -24.64
CA GLN A 331 25.33 9.59 -23.53
C GLN A 331 24.12 9.77 -22.60
N LYS A 332 24.37 10.18 -21.36
CA LYS A 332 23.32 10.54 -20.41
C LYS A 332 23.24 12.07 -20.30
N ILE A 333 22.18 12.62 -20.83
CA ILE A 333 21.93 14.05 -20.80
C ILE A 333 20.84 14.36 -19.80
N MET A 334 21.19 15.19 -18.83
CA MET A 334 20.24 15.69 -17.83
C MET A 334 19.82 17.11 -18.19
N ILE A 335 18.54 17.36 -18.23
CA ILE A 335 17.99 18.72 -18.34
C ILE A 335 17.55 19.17 -16.94
N HIS A 336 17.96 20.38 -16.59
CA HIS A 336 17.52 21.11 -15.42
C HIS A 336 16.61 22.24 -15.89
N PHE A 337 15.38 22.28 -15.44
CA PHE A 337 14.39 23.20 -15.95
C PHE A 337 13.54 23.80 -14.84
N SER A 338 13.05 25.01 -15.09
CA SER A 338 12.19 25.75 -14.17
C SER A 338 11.05 26.42 -14.94
N LEU A 339 9.82 26.27 -14.45
CA LEU A 339 8.63 26.93 -14.97
C LEU A 339 8.34 28.24 -14.25
N ASP A 340 8.83 28.43 -13.03
CA ASP A 340 8.63 29.61 -12.20
C ASP A 340 9.86 30.53 -12.12
N GLY A 341 11.00 30.08 -12.60
CA GLY A 341 12.28 30.79 -12.53
C GLY A 341 13.05 30.65 -11.22
N GLU A 342 12.46 29.99 -10.21
CA GLU A 342 13.05 29.87 -8.86
C GLU A 342 13.39 28.42 -8.51
N HIS A 343 12.49 27.47 -8.83
CA HIS A 343 12.65 26.05 -8.51
C HIS A 343 13.03 25.27 -9.75
N TYR A 344 14.17 24.58 -9.68
CA TYR A 344 14.66 23.74 -10.78
C TYR A 344 14.37 22.28 -10.52
N GLU A 345 13.70 21.64 -11.48
CA GLU A 345 13.54 20.21 -11.58
C GLU A 345 14.59 19.62 -12.50
N GLN A 346 14.81 18.31 -12.43
CA GLN A 346 15.74 17.61 -13.32
C GLN A 346 15.10 16.38 -13.93
N SER A 347 15.45 16.09 -15.20
CA SER A 347 14.98 14.93 -15.94
C SER A 347 16.02 14.50 -16.96
N LEU A 348 16.01 13.20 -17.33
CA LEU A 348 16.80 12.71 -18.43
C LEU A 348 16.12 13.09 -19.75
N LEU A 349 16.91 13.46 -20.77
CA LEU A 349 16.45 13.50 -22.15
C LEU A 349 16.34 12.09 -22.71
N ASN A 350 15.37 11.86 -23.57
CA ASN A 350 15.23 10.61 -24.31
C ASN A 350 16.06 10.65 -25.60
N GLU A 351 16.92 9.65 -25.81
CA GLU A 351 17.60 9.47 -27.09
C GLU A 351 16.60 8.89 -28.10
N VAL A 352 16.05 9.72 -28.97
CA VAL A 352 15.05 9.32 -29.97
C VAL A 352 15.68 8.77 -31.26
N TYR A 353 16.92 9.13 -31.52
CA TYR A 353 17.75 8.60 -32.58
C TYR A 353 19.22 8.75 -32.19
N ASP A 354 20.13 8.02 -32.85
CA ASP A 354 21.57 8.03 -32.54
C ASP A 354 22.11 9.46 -32.38
N GLY A 355 22.43 9.84 -31.15
CA GLY A 355 22.95 11.16 -30.79
C GLY A 355 21.93 12.30 -30.76
N VAL A 356 20.64 12.05 -30.95
CA VAL A 356 19.57 13.05 -30.84
C VAL A 356 18.77 12.80 -29.61
N PHE A 357 18.88 13.69 -28.62
CA PHE A 357 18.23 13.64 -27.32
C PHE A 357 17.13 14.69 -27.26
N VAL A 358 15.96 14.31 -26.77
CA VAL A 358 14.77 15.18 -26.76
C VAL A 358 14.05 15.12 -25.43
N LYS A 359 13.55 16.29 -25.00
CA LYS A 359 12.56 16.43 -23.92
C LYS A 359 11.36 17.20 -24.46
N GLU A 360 10.19 16.59 -24.35
CA GLU A 360 8.91 17.24 -24.62
C GLU A 360 8.45 18.04 -23.39
N PHE A 361 7.96 19.25 -23.63
CA PHE A 361 7.22 20.07 -22.70
C PHE A 361 5.86 20.40 -23.31
N VAL A 362 4.83 20.34 -22.51
CA VAL A 362 3.52 20.89 -22.82
C VAL A 362 3.42 22.24 -22.15
N LEU A 363 3.43 23.31 -22.92
CA LEU A 363 3.40 24.67 -22.44
C LEU A 363 2.10 25.34 -22.89
N PHE A 364 1.52 26.12 -22.02
CA PHE A 364 0.41 26.98 -22.39
C PHE A 364 0.91 28.21 -23.15
N PHE A 365 0.07 28.77 -23.99
CA PHE A 365 0.42 29.97 -24.70
C PHE A 365 0.77 31.09 -23.73
N GLY A 366 1.96 31.65 -23.88
CA GLY A 366 2.52 32.65 -22.98
C GLY A 366 3.40 32.12 -21.86
N GLU A 367 3.43 30.79 -21.66
CA GLU A 367 4.35 30.18 -20.70
C GLU A 367 5.77 30.04 -21.29
N SER A 368 6.72 29.96 -20.38
CA SER A 368 8.11 29.75 -20.71
C SER A 368 8.76 28.77 -19.75
N VAL A 369 9.74 28.05 -20.23
CA VAL A 369 10.60 27.18 -19.44
C VAL A 369 12.04 27.68 -19.52
N LEU A 370 12.64 27.95 -18.37
CA LEU A 370 14.07 28.19 -18.25
C LEU A 370 14.77 26.87 -18.05
N TYR A 371 15.84 26.61 -18.80
CA TYR A 371 16.57 25.35 -18.67
C TYR A 371 18.05 25.48 -19.01
N TYR A 372 18.82 24.51 -18.54
CA TYR A 372 20.16 24.18 -18.98
C TYR A 372 20.35 22.67 -18.93
N MET A 373 21.37 22.18 -19.60
CA MET A 373 21.65 20.75 -19.70
C MET A 373 23.03 20.42 -19.15
N THR A 374 23.16 19.21 -18.60
CA THR A 374 24.44 18.66 -18.18
C THR A 374 24.68 17.33 -18.87
N GLU A 375 25.91 17.14 -19.36
CA GLU A 375 26.38 15.91 -19.96
C GLU A 375 27.56 15.37 -19.15
N GLN A 376 27.49 14.09 -18.75
CA GLN A 376 28.58 13.42 -18.02
C GLN A 376 29.60 12.85 -19.00
N GLU A 377 30.75 13.48 -19.14
CA GLU A 377 31.93 12.91 -19.81
C GLU A 377 32.92 12.40 -18.77
N LYS A 378 33.18 11.11 -18.77
CA LYS A 378 34.22 10.31 -18.07
C LYS A 378 34.78 10.82 -16.72
N ALA A 379 34.99 12.11 -16.50
CA ALA A 379 35.46 12.74 -15.27
C ALA A 379 35.06 14.21 -15.12
N GLU A 380 34.47 14.81 -16.13
CA GLU A 380 34.05 16.21 -16.12
C GLU A 380 32.59 16.31 -16.55
N GLU A 381 31.86 17.24 -15.95
CA GLU A 381 30.47 17.54 -16.28
C GLU A 381 30.46 18.77 -17.21
N LYS A 382 29.98 18.60 -18.43
CA LYS A 382 29.73 19.75 -19.32
C LYS A 382 28.37 20.35 -19.00
N ILE A 383 28.32 21.65 -18.86
CA ILE A 383 27.11 22.42 -18.59
C ILE A 383 26.86 23.36 -19.77
N THR A 384 25.63 23.31 -20.31
CA THR A 384 25.25 24.27 -21.37
C THR A 384 24.94 25.63 -20.78
N GLU A 385 24.91 26.67 -21.63
CA GLU A 385 24.32 27.95 -21.23
C GLU A 385 22.83 27.79 -20.91
N SER A 386 22.34 28.63 -20.02
CA SER A 386 20.90 28.70 -19.72
C SER A 386 20.13 29.25 -20.89
N ALA A 387 19.02 28.61 -21.23
CA ALA A 387 18.17 28.98 -22.34
C ALA A 387 16.70 29.10 -21.86
N CYS A 388 15.90 29.78 -22.66
CA CYS A 388 14.47 29.94 -22.40
C CYS A 388 13.68 29.46 -23.63
N LEU A 389 12.79 28.50 -23.40
CA LEU A 389 11.83 28.04 -24.38
C LEU A 389 10.48 28.71 -24.09
N ASN A 390 9.94 29.43 -25.05
CA ASN A 390 8.67 30.15 -24.92
C ASN A 390 7.62 29.49 -25.81
N CYS A 391 6.45 29.22 -25.24
CA CYS A 391 5.28 28.85 -26.00
C CYS A 391 4.59 30.11 -26.55
N ARG A 392 4.47 30.22 -27.86
CA ARG A 392 3.84 31.36 -28.52
C ARG A 392 2.33 31.22 -28.55
N ASN A 393 1.60 32.34 -28.51
CA ASN A 393 0.14 32.35 -28.59
C ASN A 393 -0.42 31.88 -29.94
N VAL A 394 0.40 31.82 -30.97
CA VAL A 394 0.05 31.30 -32.29
C VAL A 394 1.15 30.33 -32.71
N PRO A 395 0.82 29.06 -33.00
CA PRO A 395 1.78 28.11 -33.52
C PRO A 395 2.39 28.64 -34.84
N ASP A 396 3.70 28.53 -34.95
CA ASP A 396 4.42 28.80 -36.18
C ASP A 396 4.29 27.57 -37.07
N GLU A 397 3.71 27.70 -38.28
CA GLU A 397 3.50 26.59 -39.20
C GLU A 397 4.80 25.83 -39.50
N GLU A 398 5.94 26.53 -39.60
CA GLU A 398 7.23 25.88 -39.83
C GLU A 398 7.74 25.11 -38.60
N SER A 399 7.48 25.60 -37.39
CA SER A 399 7.89 24.93 -36.18
C SER A 399 6.96 23.77 -35.82
N HIS A 400 5.69 23.83 -36.25
CA HIS A 400 4.71 22.80 -35.98
C HIS A 400 5.09 21.46 -36.63
N GLY A 401 5.41 21.44 -37.90
CA GLY A 401 5.85 20.23 -38.58
C GLY A 401 7.12 19.60 -37.99
N ARG A 402 8.03 20.40 -37.47
CA ARG A 402 9.21 19.95 -36.73
C ARG A 402 8.84 19.26 -35.41
N TYR A 403 7.97 19.88 -34.64
CA TYR A 403 7.54 19.32 -33.35
C TYR A 403 6.71 18.07 -33.50
N GLU A 404 5.86 17.98 -34.51
CA GLU A 404 5.15 16.75 -34.85
C GLU A 404 6.14 15.61 -35.13
N MET A 405 7.15 15.84 -35.93
CA MET A 405 8.17 14.85 -36.26
C MET A 405 8.94 14.36 -35.03
N LEU A 406 9.32 15.29 -34.14
CA LEU A 406 9.99 14.93 -32.89
C LEU A 406 9.05 14.14 -31.96
N ASN A 407 7.77 14.48 -31.94
CA ASN A 407 6.77 13.73 -31.17
C ASN A 407 6.59 12.31 -31.73
N ASP A 408 6.49 12.16 -33.05
CA ASP A 408 6.36 10.85 -33.70
C ASP A 408 7.60 9.99 -33.44
N MET A 409 8.79 10.59 -33.50
CA MET A 409 10.04 9.92 -33.16
C MET A 409 10.07 9.44 -31.71
N LEU A 410 9.58 10.23 -30.76
CA LEU A 410 9.42 9.83 -29.36
C LEU A 410 8.43 8.66 -29.20
N MET A 411 7.29 8.72 -29.89
CA MET A 411 6.29 7.67 -29.86
C MET A 411 6.84 6.35 -30.44
N HIS A 412 7.45 6.40 -31.63
CA HIS A 412 8.02 5.21 -32.28
C HIS A 412 9.22 4.65 -31.50
N HIS A 413 9.97 5.53 -30.81
CA HIS A 413 11.00 5.09 -29.87
C HIS A 413 10.38 4.29 -28.71
N ALA A 414 9.33 4.80 -28.08
CA ALA A 414 8.64 4.13 -26.96
C ALA A 414 8.01 2.79 -27.39
N MET A 415 7.54 2.71 -28.66
CA MET A 415 6.99 1.49 -29.26
C MET A 415 8.07 0.51 -29.76
N GLY A 416 9.34 0.92 -29.81
CA GLY A 416 10.44 0.12 -30.36
C GLY A 416 10.44 0.01 -31.90
N GLU A 417 9.73 0.87 -32.61
CA GLU A 417 9.53 0.84 -34.06
C GLU A 417 10.68 1.53 -34.80
N ARG A 418 11.86 0.91 -34.77
CA ARG A 418 13.13 1.47 -35.33
C ARG A 418 13.09 1.88 -36.80
N GLU A 419 12.33 1.17 -37.63
CA GLU A 419 12.26 1.50 -39.07
C GLU A 419 11.42 2.77 -39.31
N MET A 420 10.38 2.99 -38.52
CA MET A 420 9.61 4.23 -38.57
C MET A 420 10.44 5.42 -38.08
N GLN A 421 11.15 5.29 -36.98
CA GLN A 421 12.11 6.31 -36.49
C GLN A 421 13.14 6.70 -37.55
N LYS A 422 13.75 5.73 -38.25
CA LYS A 422 14.70 5.99 -39.32
C LYS A 422 14.09 6.78 -40.49
N ARG A 423 12.82 6.49 -40.79
CA ARG A 423 12.10 7.19 -41.85
C ARG A 423 11.85 8.64 -41.48
N GLU A 424 11.38 8.88 -40.28
CA GLU A 424 11.12 10.21 -39.75
C GLU A 424 12.41 11.01 -39.60
N MET A 425 13.50 10.37 -39.16
CA MET A 425 14.81 10.99 -39.07
C MET A 425 15.34 11.45 -40.44
N LYS A 426 15.08 10.68 -41.48
CA LYS A 426 15.43 11.12 -42.85
C LYS A 426 14.61 12.32 -43.29
N GLN A 427 13.33 12.36 -42.96
CA GLN A 427 12.47 13.50 -43.21
C GLN A 427 12.94 14.73 -42.43
N TYR A 428 13.22 14.57 -41.16
CA TYR A 428 13.74 15.59 -40.27
C TYR A 428 14.98 16.28 -40.83
N TYR A 429 15.99 15.51 -41.20
CA TYR A 429 17.19 16.08 -41.85
C TYR A 429 16.94 16.61 -43.24
N GLY A 430 16.03 16.01 -44.00
CA GLY A 430 15.67 16.48 -45.34
C GLY A 430 14.96 17.83 -45.37
N MET A 431 14.29 18.20 -44.26
CA MET A 431 13.66 19.52 -44.12
C MET A 431 14.63 20.64 -43.76
N GLN A 432 15.96 20.37 -43.76
CA GLN A 432 17.00 21.31 -43.34
C GLN A 432 16.72 21.93 -41.96
N MET A 433 16.08 21.17 -41.07
CA MET A 433 15.89 21.58 -39.70
C MET A 433 17.24 21.69 -39.02
N VAL A 434 17.78 22.86 -39.08
CA VAL A 434 19.01 23.17 -38.38
C VAL A 434 18.76 23.04 -36.90
N THR A 435 19.68 22.41 -36.20
CA THR A 435 19.77 22.52 -34.74
C THR A 435 19.52 23.96 -34.33
N ASN A 436 18.52 24.16 -33.52
CA ASN A 436 18.24 25.48 -32.96
C ASN A 436 19.50 25.98 -32.25
N GLU A 437 19.82 27.24 -32.34
CA GLU A 437 20.98 27.85 -31.66
C GLU A 437 20.98 27.59 -30.14
N VAL A 438 19.79 27.37 -29.58
CA VAL A 438 19.57 26.98 -28.16
C VAL A 438 20.23 25.64 -27.82
N PHE A 439 20.51 24.76 -28.78
CA PHE A 439 21.04 23.40 -28.56
C PHE A 439 22.51 23.27 -28.82
N ARG A 440 23.26 24.34 -28.83
CA ARG A 440 24.71 24.26 -29.00
C ARG A 440 25.32 23.65 -27.74
N ILE A 441 26.07 22.60 -27.93
CA ILE A 441 27.06 22.14 -26.98
C ILE A 441 28.12 23.22 -26.90
N LEU A 442 28.34 23.74 -25.74
CA LEU A 442 29.43 24.70 -25.50
C LEU A 442 30.77 23.99 -25.40
#